data_89db3a680e2d051f5a5fbd84de4dc056
#
_entry.id   89db3a680e2d051f5a5fbd84de4dc056
#
_cell.length_a   1.000
_cell.length_b   1.000
_cell.length_c   1.000
_cell.angle_alpha   90.00
_cell.angle_beta   90.00
_cell.angle_gamma   90.00
#
_symmetry.space_group_name_H-M   'P 1'
#
loop_
_entity.id
_entity.type
_entity.pdbx_description
1 polymer ?
#
loop_
_entity_poly.entity_id
_entity_poly.type
_entity_poly.pdbx_seq_one_letter_code
_entity_poly.pdbx_strand_id
1 'polypeptide(L)'
;MAQGWRQLDVGVIGGGIGGMSVAIALRRAGHNVTVYEKHDFAGEVGASVSCAANGTRWLHEWGVDVQKGDPVVLKSLINRDWKTGEPVSTFSLDDYEQKWGYAYNMFHRQYMHAMLKDCALQGEGAGPPAKLLVNHACQDINLKAGTVIFKNGVTAKHDLIVGADGIGSAVRGILGIHPAKRPAESSCLHANVSTDQAVKLGLVDYSQNDALEYWGGQDGTWDKIVLSPCNGGKLLSYYCFFPRERGDYTTQAWGADDRPVEELLAPYPELDAQVKAHLAIGVEVQPWRLWVHDPYPYLQKSNVCLLGDAGHPMMPHQSQGACMAIEDAAAIGIIFNKSYFQGDVREALEVYEKVRLPRATRVQAAAAKAAYNINERIGFSANKDNCATYKVEDEKKTLTIEEMNAYDMYKDVEEKLTQVRGEKFLAPYVSGLPIGLQMPNGVIVGA
;
A
#
# COMPACT_ATOMS: atom_id res chain seq x y z
N MET A 1 31.66 2.00 -21.73
CA MET A 1 31.28 0.60 -22.03
C MET A 1 30.13 0.26 -21.12
N ALA A 2 28.96 -0.07 -21.65
CA ALA A 2 27.84 -0.54 -20.83
C ALA A 2 28.28 -1.79 -20.04
N GLN A 3 28.28 -1.72 -18.72
CA GLN A 3 28.48 -2.91 -17.89
C GLN A 3 27.24 -3.78 -18.10
N GLY A 4 27.40 -5.03 -18.47
CA GLY A 4 26.27 -5.97 -18.54
C GLY A 4 25.62 -6.19 -17.16
N TRP A 5 24.50 -6.92 -17.13
CA TRP A 5 23.85 -7.30 -15.88
C TRP A 5 24.84 -7.91 -14.88
N ARG A 6 24.75 -7.51 -13.63
CA ARG A 6 25.49 -8.10 -12.51
C ARG A 6 24.58 -8.32 -11.32
N GLN A 7 24.85 -9.35 -10.54
CA GLN A 7 24.18 -9.55 -9.26
C GLN A 7 24.62 -8.47 -8.26
N LEU A 8 23.66 -7.91 -7.55
CA LEU A 8 23.89 -6.92 -6.50
C LEU A 8 23.71 -7.53 -5.11
N ASP A 9 24.44 -6.98 -4.14
CA ASP A 9 24.13 -7.11 -2.72
C ASP A 9 23.25 -5.93 -2.30
N VAL A 10 22.01 -6.23 -1.93
CA VAL A 10 20.98 -5.22 -1.62
C VAL A 10 20.64 -5.22 -0.13
N GLY A 11 20.67 -4.03 0.47
CA GLY A 11 20.16 -3.79 1.81
C GLY A 11 18.77 -3.14 1.77
N VAL A 12 17.78 -3.78 2.38
CA VAL A 12 16.43 -3.24 2.57
C VAL A 12 16.27 -2.82 4.01
N ILE A 13 15.99 -1.54 4.25
CA ILE A 13 15.79 -0.99 5.59
C ILE A 13 14.31 -0.91 5.88
N GLY A 14 13.82 -1.76 6.79
CA GLY A 14 12.41 -1.94 7.13
C GLY A 14 11.83 -3.24 6.57
N GLY A 15 11.27 -4.07 7.46
CA GLY A 15 10.70 -5.38 7.16
C GLY A 15 9.17 -5.40 7.05
N GLY A 16 8.52 -4.25 6.82
CA GLY A 16 7.06 -4.16 6.61
C GLY A 16 6.61 -4.70 5.25
N ILE A 17 5.34 -4.49 4.89
CA ILE A 17 4.73 -4.94 3.62
C ILE A 17 5.61 -4.52 2.42
N GLY A 18 5.98 -3.24 2.32
CA GLY A 18 6.83 -2.77 1.22
C GLY A 18 8.23 -3.39 1.21
N GLY A 19 8.86 -3.53 2.39
CA GLY A 19 10.19 -4.14 2.51
C GLY A 19 10.22 -5.61 2.13
N MET A 20 9.22 -6.38 2.54
CA MET A 20 9.09 -7.79 2.12
C MET A 20 8.77 -7.90 0.64
N SER A 21 7.91 -7.04 0.10
CA SER A 21 7.58 -7.00 -1.33
C SER A 21 8.82 -6.73 -2.20
N VAL A 22 9.64 -5.74 -1.85
CA VAL A 22 10.86 -5.44 -2.62
C VAL A 22 11.92 -6.52 -2.44
N ALA A 23 11.97 -7.18 -1.29
CA ALA A 23 12.84 -8.32 -1.08
C ALA A 23 12.47 -9.49 -2.02
N ILE A 24 11.17 -9.77 -2.19
CA ILE A 24 10.68 -10.77 -3.15
C ILE A 24 11.05 -10.33 -4.57
N ALA A 25 10.71 -9.11 -4.98
CA ALA A 25 10.92 -8.62 -6.33
C ALA A 25 12.40 -8.67 -6.74
N LEU A 26 13.31 -8.22 -5.87
CA LEU A 26 14.74 -8.20 -6.14
C LEU A 26 15.38 -9.60 -6.12
N ARG A 27 14.93 -10.52 -5.22
CA ARG A 27 15.42 -11.89 -5.29
C ARG A 27 14.98 -12.58 -6.59
N ARG A 28 13.72 -12.34 -7.06
CA ARG A 28 13.23 -12.84 -8.35
C ARG A 28 14.04 -12.27 -9.52
N ALA A 29 14.53 -11.03 -9.41
CA ALA A 29 15.44 -10.42 -10.36
C ALA A 29 16.87 -11.02 -10.30
N GLY A 30 17.18 -11.84 -9.29
CA GLY A 30 18.46 -12.57 -9.18
C GLY A 30 19.48 -11.92 -8.25
N HIS A 31 19.10 -10.96 -7.41
CA HIS A 31 19.98 -10.27 -6.48
C HIS A 31 20.02 -10.93 -5.09
N ASN A 32 21.10 -10.68 -4.33
CA ASN A 32 21.21 -11.04 -2.93
C ASN A 32 20.55 -9.96 -2.08
N VAL A 33 19.57 -10.30 -1.24
CA VAL A 33 18.82 -9.34 -0.45
C VAL A 33 18.98 -9.62 1.03
N THR A 34 19.29 -8.58 1.81
CA THR A 34 19.24 -8.60 3.27
C THR A 34 18.27 -7.53 3.76
N VAL A 35 17.24 -7.94 4.49
CA VAL A 35 16.26 -7.05 5.11
C VAL A 35 16.68 -6.80 6.55
N TYR A 36 16.71 -5.53 6.95
CA TYR A 36 17.03 -5.06 8.30
C TYR A 36 15.79 -4.46 8.94
N GLU A 37 15.28 -5.11 9.97
CA GLU A 37 14.11 -4.63 10.70
C GLU A 37 14.51 -4.15 12.10
N LYS A 38 13.92 -3.02 12.52
CA LYS A 38 14.23 -2.42 13.83
C LYS A 38 13.60 -3.16 15.01
N HIS A 39 12.51 -3.88 14.79
CA HIS A 39 11.74 -4.64 15.77
C HIS A 39 11.85 -6.15 15.51
N ASP A 40 11.30 -6.95 16.43
CA ASP A 40 11.21 -8.41 16.32
C ASP A 40 9.87 -8.92 15.77
N PHE A 41 8.99 -8.01 15.31
CA PHE A 41 7.62 -8.27 14.88
C PHE A 41 6.66 -8.73 16.00
N ALA A 42 7.05 -8.70 17.26
CA ALA A 42 6.14 -8.88 18.37
C ALA A 42 5.24 -7.65 18.51
N GLY A 43 3.92 -7.83 18.61
CA GLY A 43 2.96 -6.76 18.86
C GLY A 43 2.55 -5.96 17.63
N GLU A 44 2.60 -6.53 16.43
CA GLU A 44 1.94 -5.89 15.26
C GLU A 44 0.44 -5.75 15.48
N VAL A 45 -0.09 -4.53 15.29
CA VAL A 45 -1.53 -4.27 15.39
C VAL A 45 -2.26 -4.95 14.23
N GLY A 46 -3.31 -5.70 14.56
CA GLY A 46 -4.19 -6.33 13.59
C GLY A 46 -5.19 -5.34 13.04
N ALA A 47 -5.00 -4.88 11.82
CA ALA A 47 -5.94 -4.03 11.09
C ALA A 47 -6.18 -4.61 9.70
N SER A 48 -7.28 -4.25 9.06
CA SER A 48 -7.50 -4.64 7.67
C SER A 48 -6.58 -3.87 6.73
N VAL A 49 -6.18 -4.50 5.64
CA VAL A 49 -5.44 -3.88 4.54
C VAL A 49 -5.97 -4.39 3.21
N SER A 50 -6.28 -3.47 2.32
CA SER A 50 -6.79 -3.81 1.00
C SER A 50 -5.66 -3.99 -0.01
N CYS A 51 -5.85 -4.92 -0.94
CA CYS A 51 -4.99 -5.14 -2.08
C CYS A 51 -5.84 -5.29 -3.34
N ALA A 52 -6.00 -4.19 -4.07
CA ALA A 52 -6.73 -4.16 -5.33
C ALA A 52 -5.91 -4.82 -6.46
N ALA A 53 -6.50 -5.00 -7.65
CA ALA A 53 -5.86 -5.71 -8.75
C ALA A 53 -4.48 -5.14 -9.12
N ASN A 54 -4.29 -3.82 -8.99
CA ASN A 54 -2.99 -3.18 -9.24
C ASN A 54 -1.88 -3.62 -8.26
N GLY A 55 -2.23 -4.11 -7.07
CA GLY A 55 -1.29 -4.73 -6.12
C GLY A 55 -1.30 -6.27 -6.23
N THR A 56 -2.50 -6.89 -6.27
CA THR A 56 -2.67 -8.35 -6.24
C THR A 56 -1.94 -9.04 -7.39
N ARG A 57 -1.90 -8.45 -8.59
CA ARG A 57 -1.19 -9.02 -9.73
C ARG A 57 0.30 -9.28 -9.43
N TRP A 58 0.97 -8.39 -8.71
CA TRP A 58 2.38 -8.55 -8.38
C TRP A 58 2.62 -9.67 -7.38
N LEU A 59 1.67 -9.88 -6.45
CA LEU A 59 1.71 -11.02 -5.54
C LEU A 59 1.69 -12.33 -6.32
N HIS A 60 0.79 -12.45 -7.30
CA HIS A 60 0.70 -13.64 -8.17
C HIS A 60 1.94 -13.77 -9.06
N GLU A 61 2.42 -12.69 -9.68
CA GLU A 61 3.60 -12.71 -10.53
C GLU A 61 4.86 -13.18 -9.78
N TRP A 62 4.98 -12.80 -8.51
CA TRP A 62 6.08 -13.26 -7.67
C TRP A 62 5.89 -14.66 -7.08
N GLY A 63 4.72 -15.27 -7.25
CA GLY A 63 4.39 -16.59 -6.68
C GLY A 63 4.13 -16.54 -5.18
N VAL A 64 3.59 -15.42 -4.67
CA VAL A 64 3.09 -15.34 -3.28
C VAL A 64 1.84 -16.19 -3.15
N ASP A 65 1.79 -17.05 -2.14
CA ASP A 65 0.58 -17.80 -1.79
C ASP A 65 -0.44 -16.88 -1.11
N VAL A 66 -1.30 -16.26 -1.94
CA VAL A 66 -2.29 -15.28 -1.49
C VAL A 66 -3.30 -15.89 -0.52
N GLN A 67 -3.58 -17.20 -0.64
CA GLN A 67 -4.54 -17.89 0.22
C GLN A 67 -4.05 -18.00 1.68
N LYS A 68 -2.73 -18.03 1.91
CA LYS A 68 -2.18 -17.95 3.27
C LYS A 68 -2.51 -16.66 4.01
N GLY A 69 -2.86 -15.61 3.28
CA GLY A 69 -3.32 -14.34 3.85
C GLY A 69 -4.76 -14.36 4.34
N ASP A 70 -5.50 -15.46 4.16
CA ASP A 70 -6.93 -15.63 4.49
C ASP A 70 -7.76 -14.41 4.05
N PRO A 71 -7.73 -14.05 2.73
CA PRO A 71 -8.38 -12.85 2.23
C PRO A 71 -9.90 -12.98 2.19
N VAL A 72 -10.59 -11.83 2.30
CA VAL A 72 -11.94 -11.67 1.81
C VAL A 72 -11.88 -11.04 0.42
N VAL A 73 -12.46 -11.67 -0.58
CA VAL A 73 -12.57 -11.11 -1.93
C VAL A 73 -13.77 -10.16 -1.97
N LEU A 74 -13.50 -8.88 -2.18
CA LEU A 74 -14.56 -7.87 -2.19
C LEU A 74 -15.47 -8.00 -3.41
N LYS A 75 -16.79 -7.94 -3.18
CA LYS A 75 -17.85 -7.97 -4.17
C LYS A 75 -18.52 -6.62 -4.38
N SER A 76 -18.37 -5.70 -3.41
CA SER A 76 -18.95 -4.38 -3.53
C SER A 76 -18.26 -3.34 -2.64
N LEU A 77 -18.50 -2.06 -2.98
CA LEU A 77 -18.26 -0.91 -2.12
C LEU A 77 -19.61 -0.30 -1.82
N ILE A 78 -19.98 -0.18 -0.54
CA ILE A 78 -21.31 0.27 -0.14
C ILE A 78 -21.19 1.57 0.66
N ASN A 79 -21.85 2.63 0.18
CA ASN A 79 -22.00 3.85 0.95
C ASN A 79 -23.38 3.84 1.60
N ARG A 80 -23.44 4.05 2.92
CA ARG A 80 -24.62 3.95 3.75
C ARG A 80 -25.01 5.29 4.35
N ASP A 81 -26.29 5.47 4.59
CA ASP A 81 -26.82 6.60 5.35
C ASP A 81 -26.29 6.55 6.78
N TRP A 82 -25.89 7.71 7.29
CA TRP A 82 -25.27 7.83 8.62
C TRP A 82 -26.18 7.40 9.78
N LYS A 83 -27.49 7.71 9.68
CA LYS A 83 -28.47 7.51 10.77
C LYS A 83 -29.22 6.20 10.66
N THR A 84 -29.56 5.81 9.44
CA THR A 84 -30.42 4.64 9.19
C THR A 84 -29.64 3.38 8.86
N GLY A 85 -28.39 3.51 8.40
CA GLY A 85 -27.57 2.39 7.92
C GLY A 85 -27.99 1.87 6.55
N GLU A 86 -29.04 2.43 5.94
CA GLU A 86 -29.52 1.99 4.63
C GLU A 86 -28.50 2.31 3.50
N PRO A 87 -28.34 1.44 2.50
CA PRO A 87 -27.46 1.71 1.38
C PRO A 87 -27.93 2.94 0.59
N VAL A 88 -27.08 3.95 0.46
CA VAL A 88 -27.29 5.14 -0.38
C VAL A 88 -26.77 4.89 -1.80
N SER A 89 -25.62 4.24 -1.91
CA SER A 89 -25.05 3.85 -3.20
C SER A 89 -24.20 2.60 -3.05
N THR A 90 -24.20 1.79 -4.09
CA THR A 90 -23.41 0.56 -4.17
C THR A 90 -22.66 0.53 -5.49
N PHE A 91 -21.35 0.30 -5.42
CA PHE A 91 -20.51 0.03 -6.57
C PHE A 91 -20.21 -1.48 -6.60
N SER A 92 -20.75 -2.19 -7.63
CA SER A 92 -20.48 -3.62 -7.81
C SER A 92 -19.05 -3.89 -8.25
N LEU A 93 -18.48 -4.95 -7.70
CA LEU A 93 -17.19 -5.53 -8.07
C LEU A 93 -17.36 -6.96 -8.62
N ASP A 94 -18.58 -7.38 -9.02
CA ASP A 94 -18.87 -8.74 -9.46
C ASP A 94 -18.06 -9.17 -10.68
N ASP A 95 -17.80 -8.24 -11.62
CA ASP A 95 -16.99 -8.47 -12.81
C ASP A 95 -15.51 -8.06 -12.63
N TYR A 96 -15.12 -7.65 -11.41
CA TYR A 96 -13.83 -7.02 -11.16
C TYR A 96 -12.65 -7.93 -11.54
N GLU A 97 -12.66 -9.17 -11.09
CA GLU A 97 -11.59 -10.12 -11.40
C GLU A 97 -11.58 -10.50 -12.87
N GLN A 98 -12.76 -10.66 -13.50
CA GLN A 98 -12.87 -10.90 -14.93
C GLN A 98 -12.31 -9.72 -15.76
N LYS A 99 -12.59 -8.48 -15.32
CA LYS A 99 -12.16 -7.26 -16.01
C LYS A 99 -10.66 -6.98 -15.84
N TRP A 100 -10.11 -7.23 -14.65
CA TRP A 100 -8.74 -6.83 -14.29
C TRP A 100 -7.77 -8.00 -14.15
N GLY A 101 -8.26 -9.25 -14.23
CA GLY A 101 -7.48 -10.47 -14.13
C GLY A 101 -7.09 -10.87 -12.71
N TYR A 102 -7.40 -10.07 -11.72
CA TYR A 102 -7.01 -10.28 -10.31
C TYR A 102 -8.08 -9.79 -9.36
N ALA A 103 -8.26 -10.52 -8.25
CA ALA A 103 -9.23 -10.17 -7.23
C ALA A 103 -8.88 -8.88 -6.47
N TYR A 104 -9.89 -8.22 -5.95
CA TYR A 104 -9.75 -7.16 -4.95
C TYR A 104 -9.82 -7.80 -3.56
N ASN A 105 -8.67 -8.01 -2.95
CA ASN A 105 -8.55 -8.69 -1.67
C ASN A 105 -8.57 -7.73 -0.49
N MET A 106 -9.19 -8.17 0.61
CA MET A 106 -9.07 -7.56 1.92
C MET A 106 -8.40 -8.54 2.86
N PHE A 107 -7.24 -8.18 3.37
CA PHE A 107 -6.44 -8.99 4.27
C PHE A 107 -6.50 -8.46 5.70
N HIS A 108 -6.23 -9.32 6.66
CA HIS A 108 -5.68 -8.92 7.94
C HIS A 108 -4.18 -8.60 7.77
N ARG A 109 -3.72 -7.45 8.27
CA ARG A 109 -2.36 -6.95 8.01
C ARG A 109 -1.25 -7.91 8.41
N GLN A 110 -1.40 -8.58 9.57
CA GLN A 110 -0.42 -9.57 10.03
C GLN A 110 -0.33 -10.77 9.09
N TYR A 111 -1.46 -11.23 8.55
CA TYR A 111 -1.47 -12.38 7.62
C TYR A 111 -0.91 -12.00 6.26
N MET A 112 -1.25 -10.82 5.76
CA MET A 112 -0.61 -10.30 4.54
C MET A 112 0.90 -10.18 4.71
N HIS A 113 1.37 -9.67 5.83
CA HIS A 113 2.79 -9.58 6.14
C HIS A 113 3.43 -10.97 6.23
N ALA A 114 2.78 -11.93 6.91
CA ALA A 114 3.29 -13.30 7.04
C ALA A 114 3.47 -14.00 5.70
N MET A 115 2.47 -13.93 4.79
CA MET A 115 2.59 -14.54 3.45
C MET A 115 3.71 -13.92 2.62
N LEU A 116 3.92 -12.59 2.71
CA LEU A 116 5.01 -11.89 2.04
C LEU A 116 6.37 -12.31 2.62
N LYS A 117 6.48 -12.34 3.94
CA LYS A 117 7.69 -12.77 4.64
C LYS A 117 8.05 -14.21 4.27
N ASP A 118 7.10 -15.12 4.26
CA ASP A 118 7.32 -16.50 3.84
C ASP A 118 7.87 -16.55 2.41
N CYS A 119 7.23 -15.87 1.46
CA CYS A 119 7.70 -15.83 0.08
C CYS A 119 9.09 -15.20 -0.06
N ALA A 120 9.43 -14.19 0.74
CA ALA A 120 10.75 -13.54 0.70
C ALA A 120 11.86 -14.45 1.23
N LEU A 121 11.61 -15.22 2.30
CA LEU A 121 12.64 -15.92 3.07
C LEU A 121 12.76 -17.41 2.73
N GLN A 122 11.71 -18.04 2.19
CA GLN A 122 11.73 -19.46 1.85
C GLN A 122 12.52 -19.73 0.55
N GLY A 123 12.99 -21.01 0.40
CA GLY A 123 13.81 -21.41 -0.73
C GLY A 123 13.07 -21.53 -2.06
N GLU A 124 11.73 -21.52 -2.05
CA GLU A 124 10.92 -21.68 -3.25
C GLU A 124 10.94 -20.47 -4.18
N GLY A 125 10.83 -20.75 -5.49
CA GLY A 125 10.81 -19.75 -6.56
C GLY A 125 12.21 -19.25 -6.96
N ALA A 126 12.29 -18.42 -7.98
CA ALA A 126 13.54 -17.92 -8.55
C ALA A 126 14.35 -17.03 -7.58
N GLY A 127 15.66 -17.07 -7.71
CA GLY A 127 16.61 -16.28 -6.94
C GLY A 127 16.90 -16.79 -5.52
N PRO A 128 17.98 -16.33 -4.90
CA PRO A 128 18.35 -16.76 -3.55
C PRO A 128 17.34 -16.25 -2.52
N PRO A 129 17.00 -17.02 -1.46
CA PRO A 129 16.18 -16.53 -0.37
C PRO A 129 16.76 -15.25 0.25
N ALA A 130 15.91 -14.29 0.57
CA ALA A 130 16.34 -13.11 1.29
C ALA A 130 16.73 -13.45 2.75
N LYS A 131 17.63 -12.67 3.33
CA LYS A 131 17.98 -12.75 4.74
C LYS A 131 17.18 -11.70 5.52
N LEU A 132 16.74 -12.03 6.72
CA LEU A 132 16.08 -11.10 7.64
C LEU A 132 16.88 -10.97 8.92
N LEU A 133 17.27 -9.75 9.26
CA LEU A 133 17.97 -9.40 10.50
C LEU A 133 17.10 -8.42 11.29
N VAL A 134 16.58 -8.90 12.41
CA VAL A 134 15.76 -8.09 13.34
C VAL A 134 16.66 -7.31 14.32
N ASN A 135 16.09 -6.34 15.04
CA ASN A 135 16.80 -5.45 15.97
C ASN A 135 17.96 -4.65 15.32
N HIS A 136 17.77 -4.29 14.04
CA HIS A 136 18.71 -3.49 13.24
C HIS A 136 18.09 -2.15 12.85
N ALA A 137 17.89 -1.26 13.81
CA ALA A 137 17.42 0.10 13.54
C ALA A 137 18.52 0.91 12.83
N CYS A 138 18.22 1.42 11.62
CA CYS A 138 19.12 2.27 10.87
C CYS A 138 19.40 3.57 11.65
N GLN A 139 20.67 3.91 11.79
CA GLN A 139 21.14 5.14 12.42
C GLN A 139 21.62 6.14 11.36
N ASP A 140 22.44 5.68 10.42
CA ASP A 140 23.04 6.52 9.38
C ASP A 140 23.40 5.70 8.14
N ILE A 141 23.62 6.38 7.00
CA ILE A 141 24.08 5.77 5.75
C ILE A 141 25.18 6.63 5.15
N ASN A 142 26.35 6.04 4.95
CA ASN A 142 27.40 6.65 4.15
C ASN A 142 27.05 6.49 2.65
N LEU A 143 26.45 7.51 2.06
CA LEU A 143 25.97 7.49 0.66
C LEU A 143 27.08 7.27 -0.38
N LYS A 144 28.34 7.65 -0.08
CA LYS A 144 29.48 7.43 -0.99
C LYS A 144 29.96 5.99 -0.95
N ALA A 145 30.01 5.40 0.23
CA ALA A 145 30.53 4.05 0.45
C ALA A 145 29.46 2.96 0.29
N GLY A 146 28.16 3.31 0.30
CA GLY A 146 27.06 2.35 0.34
C GLY A 146 27.01 1.57 1.66
N THR A 147 27.38 2.21 2.78
CA THR A 147 27.47 1.55 4.09
C THR A 147 26.38 2.04 5.02
N VAL A 148 25.55 1.13 5.51
CA VAL A 148 24.54 1.39 6.55
C VAL A 148 25.16 1.20 7.91
N ILE A 149 24.86 2.09 8.85
CA ILE A 149 25.27 2.05 10.24
C ILE A 149 23.99 1.84 11.08
N PHE A 150 23.98 0.82 11.91
CA PHE A 150 22.84 0.48 12.76
C PHE A 150 23.10 0.91 14.22
N LYS A 151 22.00 1.19 14.96
CA LYS A 151 22.08 1.61 16.37
C LYS A 151 22.70 0.56 17.30
N ASN A 152 22.70 -0.71 16.90
CA ASN A 152 23.36 -1.82 17.62
C ASN A 152 24.88 -1.90 17.36
N GLY A 153 25.47 -0.94 16.63
CA GLY A 153 26.89 -0.87 16.30
C GLY A 153 27.31 -1.70 15.08
N VAL A 154 26.40 -2.48 14.49
CA VAL A 154 26.67 -3.25 13.26
C VAL A 154 26.74 -2.29 12.07
N THR A 155 27.60 -2.59 11.11
CA THR A 155 27.67 -1.92 9.82
C THR A 155 27.56 -2.91 8.67
N ALA A 156 26.91 -2.54 7.58
CA ALA A 156 26.77 -3.38 6.39
C ALA A 156 26.95 -2.54 5.13
N LYS A 157 27.64 -3.11 4.14
CA LYS A 157 27.89 -2.45 2.83
C LYS A 157 27.05 -3.11 1.76
N HIS A 158 26.39 -2.29 0.93
CA HIS A 158 25.51 -2.73 -0.14
C HIS A 158 25.73 -1.95 -1.42
N ASP A 159 25.50 -2.59 -2.57
CA ASP A 159 25.46 -1.96 -3.88
C ASP A 159 24.25 -1.04 -4.06
N LEU A 160 23.10 -1.47 -3.53
CA LEU A 160 21.82 -0.78 -3.53
C LEU A 160 21.23 -0.81 -2.11
N ILE A 161 20.69 0.32 -1.65
CA ILE A 161 19.97 0.41 -0.37
C ILE A 161 18.56 0.91 -0.65
N VAL A 162 17.55 0.17 -0.14
CA VAL A 162 16.15 0.53 -0.26
C VAL A 162 15.60 0.91 1.11
N GLY A 163 15.22 2.17 1.31
CA GLY A 163 14.56 2.65 2.51
C GLY A 163 13.05 2.36 2.46
N ALA A 164 12.62 1.32 3.15
CA ALA A 164 11.23 0.87 3.31
C ALA A 164 10.78 0.97 4.78
N ASP A 165 11.34 1.92 5.53
CA ASP A 165 11.23 2.09 6.97
C ASP A 165 10.02 2.95 7.40
N GLY A 166 9.05 3.12 6.50
CA GLY A 166 7.71 3.64 6.75
C GLY A 166 7.65 5.14 7.02
N ILE A 167 6.52 5.58 7.57
CA ILE A 167 6.21 7.02 7.74
C ILE A 167 7.24 7.76 8.61
N GLY A 168 7.86 7.07 9.57
CA GLY A 168 8.93 7.60 10.45
C GLY A 168 10.33 7.42 9.89
N SER A 169 10.52 7.30 8.58
CA SER A 169 11.75 6.91 7.90
C SER A 169 12.98 7.71 8.34
N ALA A 170 13.98 6.99 8.84
CA ALA A 170 15.32 7.51 9.07
C ALA A 170 16.07 7.70 7.75
N VAL A 171 15.90 6.76 6.81
CA VAL A 171 16.55 6.82 5.49
C VAL A 171 16.15 8.11 4.75
N ARG A 172 14.87 8.48 4.77
CA ARG A 172 14.38 9.75 4.20
C ARG A 172 15.13 10.97 4.75
N GLY A 173 15.27 11.02 6.08
CA GLY A 173 16.03 12.10 6.74
C GLY A 173 17.49 12.15 6.31
N ILE A 174 18.15 11.00 6.16
CA ILE A 174 19.55 10.87 5.70
C ILE A 174 19.69 11.37 4.24
N LEU A 175 18.68 11.14 3.39
CA LEU A 175 18.68 11.69 2.03
C LEU A 175 18.52 13.22 2.00
N GLY A 176 18.17 13.85 3.10
CA GLY A 176 17.95 15.30 3.23
C GLY A 176 16.51 15.74 3.01
N ILE A 177 15.55 14.81 3.04
CA ILE A 177 14.12 15.12 2.93
C ILE A 177 13.53 15.28 4.34
N HIS A 178 13.23 16.52 4.71
CA HIS A 178 12.66 16.88 6.01
C HIS A 178 11.31 17.58 5.80
N PRO A 179 10.23 16.80 5.55
CA PRO A 179 8.94 17.37 5.21
C PRO A 179 8.32 18.12 6.39
N ALA A 180 7.63 19.21 6.10
CA ALA A 180 6.73 19.83 7.05
C ALA A 180 5.54 18.89 7.27
N LYS A 181 5.39 18.39 8.49
CA LYS A 181 4.24 17.56 8.88
C LYS A 181 3.11 18.47 9.31
N ARG A 182 1.96 18.31 8.72
CA ARG A 182 0.71 18.97 9.17
C ARG A 182 -0.22 17.91 9.72
N PRO A 183 -0.75 18.06 10.95
CA PRO A 183 -1.81 17.18 11.43
C PRO A 183 -3.00 17.26 10.47
N ALA A 184 -3.65 16.11 10.21
CA ALA A 184 -4.92 16.12 9.50
C ALA A 184 -6.01 16.81 10.33
N GLU A 185 -7.04 17.30 9.66
CA GLU A 185 -8.22 17.92 10.32
C GLU A 185 -9.13 16.88 10.97
N SER A 186 -8.93 15.59 10.65
CA SER A 186 -9.60 14.46 11.27
C SER A 186 -8.65 13.63 12.12
N SER A 187 -9.20 13.03 13.16
CA SER A 187 -8.61 11.94 13.94
C SER A 187 -9.23 10.61 13.54
N CYS A 188 -8.60 9.51 13.87
CA CYS A 188 -9.13 8.17 13.62
C CYS A 188 -8.86 7.26 14.82
N LEU A 189 -9.89 6.54 15.25
CA LEU A 189 -9.76 5.36 16.10
C LEU A 189 -10.02 4.12 15.25
N HIS A 190 -9.19 3.12 15.42
CA HIS A 190 -9.35 1.80 14.83
C HIS A 190 -9.84 0.83 15.91
N ALA A 191 -10.77 -0.07 15.54
CA ALA A 191 -11.19 -1.17 16.40
C ALA A 191 -11.49 -2.41 15.56
N ASN A 192 -11.35 -3.58 16.18
CA ASN A 192 -11.77 -4.85 15.62
C ASN A 192 -13.02 -5.39 16.33
N VAL A 193 -13.91 -6.02 15.57
CA VAL A 193 -15.10 -6.70 16.08
C VAL A 193 -15.09 -8.14 15.57
N SER A 194 -15.22 -9.11 16.48
CA SER A 194 -15.40 -10.51 16.09
C SER A 194 -16.76 -10.71 15.46
N THR A 195 -16.80 -11.23 14.22
CA THR A 195 -18.04 -11.58 13.52
C THR A 195 -18.87 -12.57 14.32
N ASP A 196 -18.22 -13.60 14.88
CA ASP A 196 -18.86 -14.63 15.67
C ASP A 196 -19.52 -14.07 16.95
N GLN A 197 -18.87 -13.10 17.60
CA GLN A 197 -19.45 -12.41 18.76
C GLN A 197 -20.63 -11.53 18.36
N ALA A 198 -20.53 -10.77 17.27
CA ALA A 198 -21.62 -9.93 16.77
C ALA A 198 -22.86 -10.77 16.46
N VAL A 199 -22.69 -11.89 15.75
CA VAL A 199 -23.79 -12.82 15.41
C VAL A 199 -24.43 -13.43 16.67
N LYS A 200 -23.62 -13.86 17.65
CA LYS A 200 -24.14 -14.39 18.93
C LYS A 200 -24.99 -13.40 19.73
N LEU A 201 -24.71 -12.12 19.57
CA LEU A 201 -25.48 -11.02 20.17
C LEU A 201 -26.70 -10.59 19.34
N GLY A 202 -26.93 -11.24 18.19
CA GLY A 202 -28.05 -10.91 17.30
C GLY A 202 -27.86 -9.63 16.50
N LEU A 203 -26.59 -9.16 16.36
CA LEU A 203 -26.24 -8.02 15.53
C LEU A 203 -26.12 -8.42 14.04
N VAL A 204 -26.19 -7.43 13.17
CA VAL A 204 -26.08 -7.64 11.72
C VAL A 204 -24.74 -8.27 11.36
N ASP A 205 -24.73 -9.35 10.58
CA ASP A 205 -23.53 -9.97 10.05
C ASP A 205 -23.05 -9.27 8.77
N TYR A 206 -22.30 -8.20 8.92
CA TYR A 206 -21.73 -7.45 7.80
C TYR A 206 -20.67 -8.25 7.00
N SER A 207 -20.15 -9.36 7.53
CA SER A 207 -19.16 -10.18 6.79
C SER A 207 -19.77 -10.83 5.56
N GLN A 208 -21.08 -11.07 5.55
CA GLN A 208 -21.82 -11.68 4.44
C GLN A 208 -21.90 -10.78 3.20
N ASN A 209 -21.60 -9.50 3.34
CA ASN A 209 -21.67 -8.55 2.22
C ASN A 209 -20.42 -8.61 1.34
N ASP A 210 -19.32 -9.21 1.81
CA ASP A 210 -18.02 -9.18 1.13
C ASP A 210 -17.69 -7.76 0.64
N ALA A 211 -17.90 -6.76 1.47
CA ALA A 211 -17.87 -5.37 1.06
C ALA A 211 -16.98 -4.50 1.94
N LEU A 212 -16.41 -3.44 1.34
CA LEU A 212 -16.02 -2.25 2.06
C LEU A 212 -17.24 -1.36 2.24
N GLU A 213 -17.57 -1.03 3.47
CA GLU A 213 -18.76 -0.26 3.78
C GLU A 213 -18.41 1.06 4.45
N TYR A 214 -19.16 2.11 4.10
CA TYR A 214 -18.87 3.47 4.52
C TYR A 214 -20.15 4.12 5.05
N TRP A 215 -20.05 4.74 6.23
CA TRP A 215 -21.07 5.62 6.79
C TRP A 215 -20.51 7.04 6.86
N GLY A 216 -21.21 8.03 6.37
CA GLY A 216 -20.79 9.42 6.39
C GLY A 216 -19.68 9.77 5.41
N GLY A 217 -18.93 10.83 5.71
CA GLY A 217 -17.86 11.33 4.83
C GLY A 217 -18.36 12.09 3.62
N GLN A 218 -19.63 12.55 3.63
CA GLN A 218 -20.23 13.37 2.60
C GLN A 218 -20.19 14.85 2.98
N ASP A 219 -20.26 15.73 1.97
CA ASP A 219 -20.45 17.18 2.13
C ASP A 219 -19.48 17.87 3.09
N GLY A 220 -18.22 17.40 3.11
CA GLY A 220 -17.18 18.01 3.93
C GLY A 220 -17.26 17.71 5.41
N THR A 221 -18.05 16.75 5.83
CA THR A 221 -18.02 16.26 7.21
C THR A 221 -16.86 15.30 7.40
N TRP A 222 -16.17 15.41 8.54
CA TRP A 222 -15.09 14.50 8.90
C TRP A 222 -15.60 13.22 9.57
N ASP A 223 -16.89 13.17 9.95
CA ASP A 223 -17.49 11.98 10.52
C ASP A 223 -17.66 10.89 9.46
N LYS A 224 -16.90 9.83 9.61
CA LYS A 224 -16.91 8.71 8.68
C LYS A 224 -16.53 7.42 9.39
N ILE A 225 -17.30 6.39 9.19
CA ILE A 225 -16.97 5.03 9.58
C ILE A 225 -16.65 4.23 8.32
N VAL A 226 -15.58 3.44 8.35
CA VAL A 226 -15.24 2.48 7.31
C VAL A 226 -15.15 1.11 7.94
N LEU A 227 -15.93 0.17 7.42
CA LEU A 227 -15.93 -1.23 7.82
C LEU A 227 -15.28 -2.07 6.74
N SER A 228 -14.42 -2.98 7.13
CA SER A 228 -13.69 -3.89 6.26
C SER A 228 -13.68 -5.30 6.84
N PRO A 229 -14.31 -6.29 6.21
CA PRO A 229 -14.14 -7.68 6.63
C PRO A 229 -12.73 -8.16 6.30
N CYS A 230 -12.10 -8.92 7.20
CA CYS A 230 -10.78 -9.52 6.99
C CYS A 230 -10.68 -10.86 7.74
N ASN A 231 -9.53 -11.53 7.66
CA ASN A 231 -9.34 -12.86 8.28
C ASN A 231 -10.46 -13.83 7.86
N GLY A 232 -10.66 -14.01 6.54
CA GLY A 232 -11.72 -14.87 6.01
C GLY A 232 -13.12 -14.51 6.48
N GLY A 233 -13.40 -13.23 6.79
CA GLY A 233 -14.67 -12.74 7.30
C GLY A 233 -14.88 -12.93 8.80
N LYS A 234 -13.94 -13.52 9.53
CA LYS A 234 -14.04 -13.74 10.99
C LYS A 234 -13.86 -12.46 11.81
N LEU A 235 -13.33 -11.40 11.18
CA LEU A 235 -13.03 -10.14 11.81
C LEU A 235 -13.57 -8.99 10.97
N LEU A 236 -14.25 -8.05 11.61
CA LEU A 236 -14.71 -6.79 11.05
C LEU A 236 -13.85 -5.67 11.62
N SER A 237 -13.06 -5.04 10.75
CA SER A 237 -12.15 -3.97 11.12
C SER A 237 -12.81 -2.62 10.87
N TYR A 238 -12.89 -1.77 11.88
CA TYR A 238 -13.55 -0.47 11.85
C TYR A 238 -12.51 0.65 11.92
N TYR A 239 -12.59 1.60 10.98
CA TYR A 239 -11.86 2.86 11.00
C TYR A 239 -12.85 4.00 11.25
N CYS A 240 -12.74 4.61 12.39
CA CYS A 240 -13.69 5.58 12.92
C CYS A 240 -13.08 6.97 12.87
N PHE A 241 -13.43 7.75 11.84
CA PHE A 241 -12.94 9.12 11.64
C PHE A 241 -13.91 10.12 12.24
N PHE A 242 -13.37 11.21 12.79
CA PHE A 242 -14.13 12.32 13.35
C PHE A 242 -13.28 13.60 13.33
N PRO A 243 -13.89 14.81 13.43
CA PRO A 243 -13.17 16.05 13.54
C PRO A 243 -12.14 16.03 14.67
N ARG A 244 -10.93 16.47 14.40
CA ARG A 244 -9.82 16.45 15.36
C ARG A 244 -10.13 17.14 16.67
N GLU A 245 -10.89 18.23 16.65
CA GLU A 245 -11.30 19.01 17.82
C GLU A 245 -12.17 18.23 18.83
N ARG A 246 -12.80 17.12 18.42
CA ARG A 246 -13.57 16.25 19.31
C ARG A 246 -12.74 15.25 20.11
N GLY A 247 -11.46 15.11 19.80
CA GLY A 247 -10.58 14.22 20.54
C GLY A 247 -9.11 14.53 20.22
N ASP A 248 -8.36 14.99 21.22
CA ASP A 248 -6.92 15.20 21.07
C ASP A 248 -6.15 13.93 21.46
N TYR A 249 -5.84 13.11 20.46
CA TYR A 249 -5.02 11.90 20.61
C TYR A 249 -3.56 12.15 20.25
N THR A 250 -3.13 13.40 20.21
CA THR A 250 -1.79 13.80 19.73
C THR A 250 -0.66 13.39 20.64
N THR A 251 -0.95 13.14 21.91
CA THR A 251 0.07 12.84 22.93
C THR A 251 0.43 11.36 23.02
N GLN A 252 -0.39 10.44 22.47
CA GLN A 252 -0.13 9.01 22.57
C GLN A 252 0.67 8.47 21.38
N ALA A 253 1.61 7.57 21.67
CA ALA A 253 2.38 6.88 20.67
C ALA A 253 1.50 5.84 19.93
N TRP A 254 1.78 5.59 18.65
CA TRP A 254 1.25 4.44 17.92
C TRP A 254 1.61 3.15 18.65
N GLY A 255 0.64 2.25 18.82
CA GLY A 255 0.84 1.01 19.60
C GLY A 255 0.90 1.22 21.12
N ALA A 256 0.43 2.37 21.63
CA ALA A 256 0.16 2.55 23.05
C ALA A 256 -1.01 1.64 23.50
N ASP A 257 -1.20 1.56 24.83
CA ASP A 257 -2.29 0.77 25.43
C ASP A 257 -3.64 1.00 24.75
N ASP A 258 -4.46 -0.04 24.68
CA ASP A 258 -5.80 0.02 24.12
C ASP A 258 -6.63 1.10 24.81
N ARG A 259 -7.39 1.84 23.99
CA ARG A 259 -8.28 2.88 24.48
C ARG A 259 -9.60 2.26 24.97
N PRO A 260 -10.28 2.87 25.93
CA PRO A 260 -11.62 2.44 26.32
C PRO A 260 -12.59 2.50 25.13
N VAL A 261 -13.48 1.52 25.04
CA VAL A 261 -14.47 1.45 23.95
C VAL A 261 -15.44 2.63 23.98
N GLU A 262 -15.65 3.25 25.13
CA GLU A 262 -16.48 4.45 25.32
C GLU A 262 -15.92 5.62 24.49
N GLU A 263 -14.61 5.73 24.32
CA GLU A 263 -14.00 6.76 23.49
C GLU A 263 -14.29 6.56 22.00
N LEU A 264 -14.47 5.30 21.56
CA LEU A 264 -14.85 4.96 20.20
C LEU A 264 -16.28 5.43 19.86
N LEU A 265 -17.18 5.46 20.86
CA LEU A 265 -18.59 5.81 20.70
C LEU A 265 -18.87 7.31 20.91
N ALA A 266 -18.06 7.98 21.73
CA ALA A 266 -18.29 9.35 22.14
C ALA A 266 -18.41 10.37 20.99
N PRO A 267 -17.64 10.28 19.88
CA PRO A 267 -17.71 11.25 18.80
C PRO A 267 -19.00 11.19 17.95
N TYR A 268 -19.85 10.16 18.08
CA TYR A 268 -20.91 9.83 17.13
C TYR A 268 -22.32 9.79 17.71
N PRO A 269 -22.94 10.94 18.07
CA PRO A 269 -24.24 10.95 18.76
C PRO A 269 -25.41 10.39 17.93
N GLU A 270 -25.39 10.56 16.61
CA GLU A 270 -26.50 10.19 15.71
C GLU A 270 -26.18 9.04 14.74
N LEU A 271 -25.11 8.28 14.99
CA LEU A 271 -24.71 7.15 14.16
C LEU A 271 -25.75 6.03 14.22
N ASP A 272 -25.91 5.31 13.11
CA ASP A 272 -26.69 4.08 12.98
C ASP A 272 -26.54 3.16 14.21
N ALA A 273 -27.68 2.71 14.72
CA ALA A 273 -27.75 1.93 15.94
C ALA A 273 -27.02 0.57 15.83
N GLN A 274 -27.04 -0.07 14.64
CA GLN A 274 -26.34 -1.34 14.41
C GLN A 274 -24.83 -1.15 14.47
N VAL A 275 -24.32 -0.12 13.80
CA VAL A 275 -22.88 0.20 13.86
C VAL A 275 -22.46 0.57 15.28
N LYS A 276 -23.26 1.35 16.01
CA LYS A 276 -22.99 1.63 17.43
C LYS A 276 -22.92 0.37 18.28
N ALA A 277 -23.83 -0.58 18.06
CA ALA A 277 -23.84 -1.84 18.78
C ALA A 277 -22.59 -2.68 18.46
N HIS A 278 -22.12 -2.69 17.21
CA HIS A 278 -20.85 -3.30 16.83
C HIS A 278 -19.67 -2.63 17.54
N LEU A 279 -19.58 -1.31 17.47
CA LEU A 279 -18.50 -0.56 18.10
C LEU A 279 -18.44 -0.74 19.62
N ALA A 280 -19.61 -0.96 20.26
CA ALA A 280 -19.70 -1.21 21.72
C ALA A 280 -19.05 -2.53 22.16
N ILE A 281 -18.83 -3.48 21.24
CA ILE A 281 -18.12 -4.74 21.50
C ILE A 281 -16.73 -4.75 20.84
N GLY A 282 -16.26 -3.58 20.39
CA GLY A 282 -14.96 -3.41 19.77
C GLY A 282 -13.82 -3.71 20.72
N VAL A 283 -12.76 -4.30 20.18
CA VAL A 283 -11.51 -4.61 20.88
C VAL A 283 -10.33 -4.00 20.14
N GLU A 284 -9.17 -3.94 20.80
CA GLU A 284 -7.95 -3.37 20.22
C GLU A 284 -8.18 -1.94 19.71
N VAL A 285 -8.85 -1.12 20.52
CA VAL A 285 -9.17 0.28 20.17
C VAL A 285 -7.89 1.11 20.18
N GLN A 286 -7.45 1.52 19.00
CA GLN A 286 -6.16 2.20 18.85
C GLN A 286 -6.27 3.53 18.12
N PRO A 287 -5.58 4.59 18.60
CA PRO A 287 -5.53 5.87 17.89
C PRO A 287 -4.62 5.78 16.66
N TRP A 288 -5.15 6.18 15.52
CA TRP A 288 -4.40 6.36 14.28
C TRP A 288 -4.12 7.84 14.06
N ARG A 289 -2.84 8.21 14.15
CA ARG A 289 -2.40 9.58 13.89
C ARG A 289 -2.34 9.82 12.40
N LEU A 290 -3.18 10.74 11.95
CA LEU A 290 -3.22 11.14 10.56
C LEU A 290 -2.38 12.40 10.36
N TRP A 291 -1.45 12.34 9.42
CA TRP A 291 -0.58 13.44 9.04
C TRP A 291 -0.68 13.69 7.54
N VAL A 292 -0.81 14.94 7.17
CA VAL A 292 -0.73 15.36 5.78
C VAL A 292 0.73 15.64 5.45
N HIS A 293 1.20 15.00 4.39
CA HIS A 293 2.53 15.21 3.83
C HIS A 293 2.39 15.76 2.42
N ASP A 294 3.12 16.81 2.12
CA ASP A 294 3.26 17.26 0.74
C ASP A 294 4.15 16.25 -0.02
N PRO A 295 3.97 16.09 -1.34
CA PRO A 295 4.82 15.23 -2.16
C PRO A 295 6.30 15.57 -1.99
N TYR A 296 7.14 14.54 -1.93
CA TYR A 296 8.58 14.73 -1.79
C TYR A 296 9.22 15.06 -3.14
N PRO A 297 10.30 15.86 -3.14
CA PRO A 297 10.90 16.35 -4.39
C PRO A 297 11.64 15.26 -5.17
N TYR A 298 12.03 14.17 -4.53
CA TYR A 298 12.75 13.04 -5.12
C TYR A 298 12.59 11.79 -4.24
N LEU A 299 12.84 10.62 -4.85
CA LEU A 299 12.80 9.31 -4.17
C LEU A 299 14.17 8.65 -4.07
N GLN A 300 15.24 9.23 -4.61
CA GLN A 300 16.55 8.58 -4.65
C GLN A 300 17.70 9.58 -4.49
N LYS A 301 18.83 9.08 -4.02
CA LYS A 301 20.11 9.80 -3.99
C LYS A 301 21.25 8.80 -3.94
N SER A 302 22.20 8.93 -4.87
CA SER A 302 23.35 8.01 -5.01
C SER A 302 22.88 6.57 -5.32
N ASN A 303 23.12 5.62 -4.41
CA ASN A 303 22.68 4.23 -4.52
C ASN A 303 21.57 3.89 -3.50
N VAL A 304 20.83 4.89 -3.04
CA VAL A 304 19.75 4.74 -2.06
C VAL A 304 18.44 5.23 -2.66
N CYS A 305 17.34 4.49 -2.48
CA CYS A 305 15.99 4.94 -2.82
C CYS A 305 15.02 4.73 -1.66
N LEU A 306 13.88 5.42 -1.74
CA LEU A 306 12.76 5.30 -0.82
C LEU A 306 11.62 4.53 -1.47
N LEU A 307 10.87 3.78 -0.66
CA LEU A 307 9.74 2.95 -1.07
C LEU A 307 8.58 3.06 -0.08
N GLY A 308 7.35 3.05 -0.60
CA GLY A 308 6.13 3.12 0.22
C GLY A 308 6.08 4.39 1.08
N ASP A 309 5.61 4.29 2.32
CA ASP A 309 5.45 5.45 3.21
C ASP A 309 6.77 6.19 3.55
N ALA A 310 7.91 5.57 3.32
CA ALA A 310 9.19 6.27 3.43
C ALA A 310 9.33 7.33 2.34
N GLY A 311 8.81 7.07 1.13
CA GLY A 311 8.86 7.94 -0.04
C GLY A 311 7.60 8.76 -0.31
N HIS A 312 6.42 8.26 0.03
CA HIS A 312 5.13 8.88 -0.29
C HIS A 312 4.02 8.51 0.69
N PRO A 313 4.16 8.89 1.98
CA PRO A 313 3.10 8.63 2.96
C PRO A 313 1.81 9.32 2.52
N MET A 314 0.69 8.62 2.60
CA MET A 314 -0.60 9.10 2.13
C MET A 314 -1.71 8.87 3.14
N MET A 315 -2.78 9.66 3.02
CA MET A 315 -3.99 9.43 3.80
C MET A 315 -4.65 8.09 3.40
N PRO A 316 -5.31 7.37 4.33
CA PRO A 316 -5.81 6.01 4.06
C PRO A 316 -7.07 5.97 3.16
N HIS A 317 -7.61 7.12 2.76
CA HIS A 317 -8.96 7.24 2.21
C HIS A 317 -9.15 6.69 0.79
N GLN A 318 -8.07 6.38 0.06
CA GLN A 318 -8.14 5.64 -1.21
C GLN A 318 -7.87 4.13 -1.05
N SER A 319 -7.50 3.68 0.15
CA SER A 319 -7.13 2.28 0.43
C SER A 319 -6.01 1.77 -0.51
N GLN A 320 -5.03 2.62 -0.86
CA GLN A 320 -4.00 2.34 -1.86
C GLN A 320 -2.56 2.32 -1.32
N GLY A 321 -2.33 2.63 -0.04
CA GLY A 321 -0.97 2.73 0.50
C GLY A 321 -0.15 1.44 0.31
N ALA A 322 -0.72 0.29 0.66
CA ALA A 322 -0.08 -1.00 0.47
C ALA A 322 0.13 -1.34 -1.01
N CYS A 323 -0.89 -1.08 -1.87
CA CYS A 323 -0.75 -1.28 -3.32
C CYS A 323 0.36 -0.42 -3.92
N MET A 324 0.50 0.84 -3.50
CA MET A 324 1.57 1.72 -3.97
C MET A 324 2.95 1.21 -3.56
N ALA A 325 3.12 0.71 -2.34
CA ALA A 325 4.37 0.11 -1.89
C ALA A 325 4.71 -1.19 -2.66
N ILE A 326 3.69 -2.01 -2.99
CA ILE A 326 3.84 -3.21 -3.82
C ILE A 326 4.20 -2.82 -5.26
N GLU A 327 3.57 -1.80 -5.83
CA GLU A 327 3.93 -1.28 -7.16
C GLU A 327 5.35 -0.72 -7.19
N ASP A 328 5.81 -0.03 -6.13
CA ASP A 328 7.20 0.43 -6.03
C ASP A 328 8.17 -0.74 -6.06
N ALA A 329 7.87 -1.80 -5.29
CA ALA A 329 8.65 -3.02 -5.28
C ALA A 329 8.70 -3.69 -6.67
N ALA A 330 7.57 -3.71 -7.38
CA ALA A 330 7.48 -4.23 -8.74
C ALA A 330 8.33 -3.41 -9.72
N ALA A 331 8.25 -2.08 -9.65
CA ALA A 331 9.07 -1.20 -10.48
C ALA A 331 10.57 -1.48 -10.27
N ILE A 332 11.02 -1.56 -9.00
CA ILE A 332 12.40 -1.90 -8.66
C ILE A 332 12.76 -3.29 -9.22
N GLY A 333 11.92 -4.30 -9.00
CA GLY A 333 12.17 -5.66 -9.51
C GLY A 333 12.29 -5.73 -11.03
N ILE A 334 11.44 -5.00 -11.76
CA ILE A 334 11.48 -4.90 -13.23
C ILE A 334 12.76 -4.19 -13.67
N ILE A 335 13.05 -3.00 -13.16
CA ILE A 335 14.19 -2.17 -13.56
C ILE A 335 15.52 -2.88 -13.30
N PHE A 336 15.64 -3.61 -12.21
CA PHE A 336 16.86 -4.32 -11.83
C PHE A 336 16.95 -5.76 -12.37
N ASN A 337 15.99 -6.25 -13.17
CA ASN A 337 16.06 -7.59 -13.75
C ASN A 337 17.10 -7.68 -14.88
N LYS A 338 17.33 -8.92 -15.35
CA LYS A 338 18.34 -9.21 -16.39
C LYS A 338 18.06 -8.55 -17.74
N SER A 339 16.81 -8.23 -18.04
CA SER A 339 16.42 -7.62 -19.31
C SER A 339 16.69 -6.13 -19.36
N TYR A 340 16.64 -5.45 -18.22
CA TYR A 340 16.65 -3.99 -18.15
C TYR A 340 17.91 -3.42 -17.47
N PHE A 341 18.43 -4.09 -16.44
CA PHE A 341 19.56 -3.59 -15.67
C PHE A 341 20.90 -3.82 -16.41
N GLN A 342 21.64 -2.74 -16.64
CA GLN A 342 22.95 -2.78 -17.31
C GLN A 342 24.13 -2.49 -16.38
N GLY A 343 23.97 -2.70 -15.07
CA GLY A 343 25.03 -2.60 -14.08
C GLY A 343 25.17 -1.24 -13.40
N ASP A 344 24.54 -0.17 -13.90
CA ASP A 344 24.55 1.16 -13.27
C ASP A 344 23.33 1.35 -12.36
N VAL A 345 23.55 1.32 -11.03
CA VAL A 345 22.53 1.49 -10.03
C VAL A 345 21.91 2.89 -10.04
N ARG A 346 22.69 3.94 -10.37
CA ARG A 346 22.19 5.32 -10.38
C ARG A 346 21.25 5.56 -11.54
N GLU A 347 21.59 5.06 -12.72
CA GLU A 347 20.71 5.09 -13.90
C GLU A 347 19.39 4.39 -13.58
N ALA A 348 19.47 3.18 -13.00
CA ALA A 348 18.29 2.40 -12.63
C ALA A 348 17.39 3.12 -11.62
N LEU A 349 17.98 3.80 -10.62
CA LEU A 349 17.23 4.58 -9.63
C LEU A 349 16.63 5.87 -10.22
N GLU A 350 17.27 6.49 -11.22
CA GLU A 350 16.70 7.61 -11.96
C GLU A 350 15.43 7.17 -12.71
N VAL A 351 15.45 5.99 -13.34
CA VAL A 351 14.28 5.40 -13.99
C VAL A 351 13.19 5.11 -12.97
N TYR A 352 13.52 4.50 -11.83
CA TYR A 352 12.57 4.23 -10.75
C TYR A 352 11.84 5.50 -10.30
N GLU A 353 12.56 6.58 -10.04
CA GLU A 353 11.98 7.86 -9.65
C GLU A 353 11.03 8.41 -10.72
N LYS A 354 11.44 8.40 -11.99
CA LYS A 354 10.60 8.88 -13.11
C LYS A 354 9.33 8.07 -13.30
N VAL A 355 9.35 6.77 -12.99
CA VAL A 355 8.19 5.89 -13.05
C VAL A 355 7.27 6.11 -11.84
N ARG A 356 7.83 6.18 -10.63
CA ARG A 356 7.02 6.07 -9.41
C ARG A 356 6.58 7.39 -8.82
N LEU A 357 7.44 8.42 -8.84
CA LEU A 357 7.13 9.70 -8.20
C LEU A 357 5.84 10.35 -8.74
N PRO A 358 5.60 10.46 -10.05
CA PRO A 358 4.36 11.06 -10.57
C PRO A 358 3.12 10.25 -10.15
N ARG A 359 3.18 8.91 -10.24
CA ARG A 359 2.05 8.05 -9.90
C ARG A 359 1.73 8.08 -8.41
N ALA A 360 2.74 7.96 -7.55
CA ALA A 360 2.56 8.03 -6.11
C ALA A 360 2.00 9.38 -5.67
N THR A 361 2.50 10.49 -6.22
CA THR A 361 2.00 11.85 -5.99
C THR A 361 0.54 11.99 -6.39
N ARG A 362 0.14 11.43 -7.54
CA ARG A 362 -1.24 11.42 -8.02
C ARG A 362 -2.18 10.74 -7.03
N VAL A 363 -1.82 9.55 -6.54
CA VAL A 363 -2.62 8.80 -5.56
C VAL A 363 -2.64 9.50 -4.20
N GLN A 364 -1.52 10.07 -3.77
CA GLN A 364 -1.42 10.86 -2.54
C GLN A 364 -2.37 12.07 -2.56
N ALA A 365 -2.40 12.83 -3.66
CA ALA A 365 -3.30 13.96 -3.84
C ALA A 365 -4.78 13.52 -3.85
N ALA A 366 -5.10 12.42 -4.54
CA ALA A 366 -6.45 11.86 -4.55
C ALA A 366 -6.88 11.34 -3.15
N ALA A 367 -5.96 10.78 -2.37
CA ALA A 367 -6.24 10.34 -1.01
C ALA A 367 -6.58 11.51 -0.07
N ALA A 368 -5.91 12.65 -0.24
CA ALA A 368 -6.23 13.87 0.49
C ALA A 368 -7.62 14.42 0.14
N LYS A 369 -8.04 14.38 -1.14
CA LYS A 369 -9.40 14.76 -1.56
C LYS A 369 -10.47 13.82 -0.98
N ALA A 370 -10.23 12.51 -1.03
CA ALA A 370 -11.16 11.51 -0.50
C ALA A 370 -11.27 11.52 1.04
N ALA A 371 -10.33 12.15 1.73
CA ALA A 371 -10.45 12.43 3.16
C ALA A 371 -11.63 13.36 3.45
N TYR A 372 -11.81 14.38 2.60
CA TYR A 372 -12.84 15.40 2.75
C TYR A 372 -14.18 15.02 2.11
N ASN A 373 -14.17 14.26 1.00
CA ASN A 373 -15.37 13.89 0.26
C ASN A 373 -15.28 12.45 -0.22
N ILE A 374 -16.17 11.59 0.26
CA ILE A 374 -16.23 10.16 -0.09
C ILE A 374 -16.42 9.95 -1.61
N ASN A 375 -17.07 10.86 -2.31
CA ASN A 375 -17.26 10.79 -3.77
C ASN A 375 -15.94 10.93 -4.57
N GLU A 376 -14.86 11.37 -3.93
CA GLU A 376 -13.52 11.40 -4.51
C GLU A 376 -12.78 10.04 -4.36
N ARG A 377 -13.36 9.09 -3.62
CA ARG A 377 -12.78 7.74 -3.49
C ARG A 377 -13.03 6.92 -4.74
N ILE A 378 -12.00 6.17 -5.18
CA ILE A 378 -12.12 5.20 -6.28
C ILE A 378 -13.28 4.23 -6.03
N GLY A 379 -14.09 4.01 -7.08
CA GLY A 379 -15.34 3.22 -7.02
C GLY A 379 -16.58 4.08 -6.80
N PHE A 380 -16.53 5.14 -5.99
CA PHE A 380 -17.62 6.14 -5.91
C PHE A 380 -17.40 7.32 -6.86
N SER A 381 -16.18 7.55 -7.30
CA SER A 381 -15.80 8.53 -8.30
C SER A 381 -16.09 8.00 -9.71
N ALA A 382 -17.36 7.95 -10.10
CA ALA A 382 -17.74 7.55 -11.45
C ALA A 382 -17.47 8.69 -12.42
N ASN A 383 -16.34 8.67 -13.11
CA ASN A 383 -16.10 9.53 -14.25
C ASN A 383 -16.18 8.70 -15.53
N LYS A 384 -17.29 8.81 -16.27
CA LYS A 384 -17.52 8.08 -17.53
C LYS A 384 -16.51 8.44 -18.63
N ASP A 385 -15.76 9.53 -18.46
CA ASP A 385 -14.83 10.05 -19.46
C ASP A 385 -13.37 9.61 -19.26
N ASN A 386 -13.05 8.94 -18.15
CA ASN A 386 -11.72 8.39 -17.92
C ASN A 386 -11.61 7.00 -18.55
N CYS A 387 -11.47 6.97 -19.87
CA CYS A 387 -10.94 5.80 -20.55
C CYS A 387 -9.55 5.46 -19.97
N ALA A 388 -9.32 4.15 -19.73
CA ALA A 388 -8.09 3.59 -19.24
C ALA A 388 -6.86 4.14 -19.99
N THR A 389 -6.23 5.15 -19.43
CA THR A 389 -4.89 5.54 -19.84
C THR A 389 -3.92 5.05 -18.76
N TYR A 390 -2.84 4.40 -19.19
CA TYR A 390 -1.79 3.96 -18.29
C TYR A 390 -0.93 5.14 -17.77
N LYS A 391 -1.22 6.36 -18.19
CA LYS A 391 -0.52 7.60 -17.81
C LYS A 391 -1.35 8.43 -16.84
N VAL A 392 -0.65 9.03 -15.89
CA VAL A 392 -1.15 10.09 -15.02
C VAL A 392 -1.29 11.35 -15.87
N GLU A 393 -2.47 11.64 -16.38
CA GLU A 393 -2.65 12.75 -17.35
C GLU A 393 -3.16 14.05 -16.74
N ASP A 394 -3.92 14.01 -15.63
CA ASP A 394 -4.51 15.23 -15.07
C ASP A 394 -4.78 15.10 -13.56
N GLU A 395 -4.00 15.83 -12.75
CA GLU A 395 -4.17 15.87 -11.29
C GLU A 395 -5.52 16.49 -10.85
N LYS A 396 -6.21 17.20 -11.74
CA LYS A 396 -7.50 17.84 -11.44
C LYS A 396 -8.67 16.88 -11.56
N LYS A 397 -8.53 15.78 -12.31
CA LYS A 397 -9.58 14.77 -12.44
C LYS A 397 -9.62 13.85 -11.22
N THR A 398 -10.79 13.32 -10.93
CA THR A 398 -10.98 12.32 -9.87
C THR A 398 -10.28 11.02 -10.24
N LEU A 399 -9.59 10.39 -9.28
CA LEU A 399 -8.93 9.11 -9.47
C LEU A 399 -9.98 8.00 -9.63
N THR A 400 -9.80 7.11 -10.62
CA THR A 400 -10.74 6.01 -10.91
C THR A 400 -10.11 4.63 -10.71
N ILE A 401 -10.95 3.60 -10.59
CA ILE A 401 -10.51 2.19 -10.57
C ILE A 401 -9.77 1.85 -11.86
N GLU A 402 -10.26 2.36 -12.99
CA GLU A 402 -9.66 2.16 -14.30
C GLU A 402 -8.23 2.70 -14.36
N GLU A 403 -8.03 3.95 -13.92
CA GLU A 403 -6.70 4.58 -13.86
C GLU A 403 -5.74 3.75 -12.99
N MET A 404 -6.23 3.19 -11.89
CA MET A 404 -5.41 2.38 -11.02
C MET A 404 -5.05 1.02 -11.63
N ASN A 405 -6.02 0.29 -12.16
CA ASN A 405 -5.85 -1.11 -12.55
C ASN A 405 -5.33 -1.30 -13.98
N ALA A 406 -5.60 -0.33 -14.88
CA ALA A 406 -5.11 -0.37 -16.27
C ALA A 406 -3.64 0.05 -16.41
N TYR A 407 -2.98 0.48 -15.33
CA TYR A 407 -1.59 0.91 -15.35
C TYR A 407 -0.66 -0.20 -15.82
N ASP A 408 0.11 0.06 -16.89
CA ASP A 408 1.11 -0.83 -17.45
C ASP A 408 2.52 -0.42 -17.01
N MET A 409 3.00 -1.04 -15.94
CA MET A 409 4.31 -0.74 -15.35
C MET A 409 5.47 -1.08 -16.29
N TYR A 410 5.37 -2.17 -17.06
CA TYR A 410 6.44 -2.56 -17.97
C TYR A 410 6.63 -1.53 -19.07
N LYS A 411 5.51 -1.09 -19.66
CA LYS A 411 5.53 -0.05 -20.70
C LYS A 411 6.07 1.29 -20.17
N ASP A 412 5.66 1.69 -18.97
CA ASP A 412 6.15 2.94 -18.35
C ASP A 412 7.65 2.84 -18.06
N VAL A 413 8.14 1.71 -17.54
CA VAL A 413 9.57 1.46 -17.34
C VAL A 413 10.35 1.56 -18.66
N GLU A 414 9.88 0.94 -19.74
CA GLU A 414 10.53 0.99 -21.05
C GLU A 414 10.58 2.40 -21.63
N GLU A 415 9.49 3.17 -21.49
CA GLU A 415 9.45 4.57 -21.89
C GLU A 415 10.48 5.42 -21.12
N LYS A 416 10.58 5.21 -19.79
CA LYS A 416 11.53 5.96 -18.96
C LYS A 416 12.98 5.53 -19.19
N LEU A 417 13.25 4.24 -19.43
CA LEU A 417 14.56 3.77 -19.86
C LEU A 417 14.99 4.42 -21.17
N THR A 418 14.08 4.48 -22.15
CA THR A 418 14.33 5.16 -23.42
C THR A 418 14.65 6.65 -23.21
N GLN A 419 13.93 7.33 -22.33
CA GLN A 419 14.18 8.74 -22.00
C GLN A 419 15.55 8.96 -21.33
N VAL A 420 15.96 8.08 -20.43
CA VAL A 420 17.21 8.20 -19.66
C VAL A 420 18.41 7.82 -20.53
N ARG A 421 18.31 6.77 -21.35
CA ARG A 421 19.40 6.28 -22.19
C ARG A 421 19.54 6.99 -23.53
N GLY A 422 18.51 7.71 -23.96
CA GLY A 422 18.48 8.38 -25.26
C GLY A 422 18.39 7.44 -26.48
N GLU A 423 18.14 6.14 -26.25
CA GLU A 423 18.04 5.10 -27.28
C GLU A 423 16.66 4.44 -27.22
N LYS A 424 16.15 4.01 -28.37
CA LYS A 424 14.91 3.22 -28.38
C LYS A 424 15.21 1.85 -27.80
N PHE A 425 14.70 1.60 -26.60
CA PHE A 425 14.87 0.32 -25.93
C PHE A 425 13.97 -0.74 -26.60
N LEU A 426 14.60 -1.76 -27.19
CA LEU A 426 13.95 -2.87 -27.89
C LEU A 426 14.08 -4.15 -27.02
N ALA A 427 13.64 -4.13 -25.77
CA ALA A 427 13.49 -5.37 -25.05
C ALA A 427 12.25 -6.12 -25.58
N PRO A 428 12.29 -7.46 -25.62
CA PRO A 428 11.06 -8.21 -25.88
C PRO A 428 10.07 -7.88 -24.75
N TYR A 429 8.96 -7.27 -25.12
CA TYR A 429 7.86 -6.99 -24.18
C TYR A 429 7.35 -8.31 -23.59
N VAL A 430 7.61 -8.53 -22.33
CA VAL A 430 7.04 -9.63 -21.58
C VAL A 430 5.89 -9.01 -20.76
N SER A 431 4.68 -9.00 -21.34
CA SER A 431 3.53 -8.53 -20.57
C SER A 431 3.32 -9.47 -19.39
N GLY A 432 3.32 -8.93 -18.18
CA GLY A 432 2.90 -9.65 -16.97
C GLY A 432 1.39 -9.84 -16.88
N LEU A 433 0.63 -9.48 -17.93
CA LEU A 433 -0.80 -9.73 -18.01
C LEU A 433 -1.04 -11.19 -18.42
N PRO A 434 -1.97 -11.90 -17.78
CA PRO A 434 -2.35 -13.25 -18.21
C PRO A 434 -2.71 -13.26 -19.69
N ILE A 435 -2.21 -14.28 -20.42
CA ILE A 435 -2.55 -14.49 -21.81
C ILE A 435 -4.07 -14.59 -21.92
N GLY A 436 -4.70 -13.67 -22.67
CA GLY A 436 -6.15 -13.65 -22.92
C GLY A 436 -6.94 -12.50 -22.28
N LEU A 437 -6.31 -11.62 -21.50
CA LEU A 437 -7.00 -10.41 -21.02
C LEU A 437 -7.19 -9.43 -22.16
N GLN A 438 -8.47 -9.17 -22.52
CA GLN A 438 -8.83 -8.02 -23.35
C GLN A 438 -8.66 -6.73 -22.55
N MET A 439 -7.71 -5.89 -22.95
CA MET A 439 -7.69 -4.51 -22.47
C MET A 439 -8.98 -3.81 -22.89
N PRO A 440 -9.50 -2.83 -22.11
CA PRO A 440 -10.76 -2.13 -22.41
C PRO A 440 -10.89 -1.55 -23.83
N ASN A 441 -9.79 -1.47 -24.57
CA ASN A 441 -9.71 -0.96 -25.95
C ASN A 441 -9.63 -2.06 -27.04
N GLY A 442 -9.90 -3.34 -26.72
CA GLY A 442 -9.92 -4.42 -27.72
C GLY A 442 -8.53 -4.86 -28.22
N VAL A 443 -7.45 -4.47 -27.56
CA VAL A 443 -6.10 -4.90 -27.91
C VAL A 443 -5.83 -6.23 -27.24
N ILE A 444 -5.75 -7.30 -28.03
CA ILE A 444 -5.26 -8.61 -27.57
C ILE A 444 -3.74 -8.49 -27.42
N VAL A 445 -3.23 -8.62 -26.20
CA VAL A 445 -1.80 -8.66 -25.92
C VAL A 445 -1.37 -10.13 -25.87
N GLY A 446 -0.64 -10.55 -26.88
CA GLY A 446 0.16 -11.78 -26.92
C GLY A 446 -0.53 -12.98 -27.55
N ALA A 447 -0.06 -13.35 -28.71
CA ALA A 447 0.06 -14.73 -29.17
C ALA A 447 1.53 -15.15 -29.05
#